data_4648b0e5145c1ddc265d153c2ee5f7ab
#
_entry.id   4648b0e5145c1ddc265d153c2ee5f7ab
#
_cell.length_a   1.000
_cell.length_b   1.000
_cell.length_c   1.000
_cell.angle_alpha   90.00
_cell.angle_beta   90.00
_cell.angle_gamma   90.00
#
_symmetry.space_group_name_H-M   'P 1'
#
loop_
_entity.id
_entity.type
_entity.pdbx_description
1 polymer ?
#
loop_
_entity_poly.entity_id
_entity_poly.type
_entity_poly.pdbx_seq_one_letter_code
_entity_poly.pdbx_strand_id
1 'polypeptide(L)'
;MDTKNLLKFRTSTRDYKDEKLDEAIAKKVYEIVNDEAEKLGRENLAFLLNTDGESVYKALNGVAGYRGVMIKAPAYIALDARNNDPATIVKGAYGVEEIITKLHKLGLGTCWITVSEVDEVVKQNAFNYSEGDINILLAVGYPLDDERREHSYIDRGATEDLVFLGDFDTPATDEDLE
;
A
#
# COMPACT_ATOMS: atom_id res chain seq x y z
N MET A 1 -7.37 18.40 2.87
CA MET A 1 -7.92 17.42 3.82
C MET A 1 -6.81 17.12 4.80
N ASP A 2 -7.07 17.24 6.08
CA ASP A 2 -6.11 16.92 7.15
C ASP A 2 -5.84 15.40 7.16
N THR A 3 -4.61 15.00 7.50
CA THR A 3 -4.21 13.59 7.55
C THR A 3 -5.05 12.76 8.52
N LYS A 4 -5.44 13.33 9.67
CA LYS A 4 -6.34 12.70 10.65
C LYS A 4 -7.69 12.33 10.01
N ASN A 5 -8.25 13.21 9.18
CA ASN A 5 -9.51 12.95 8.46
C ASN A 5 -9.36 11.91 7.35
N LEU A 6 -8.19 11.90 6.68
CA LEU A 6 -7.92 10.91 5.65
C LEU A 6 -7.96 9.49 6.19
N LEU A 7 -7.33 9.24 7.34
CA LEU A 7 -7.28 7.92 7.97
C LEU A 7 -8.67 7.41 8.38
N LYS A 8 -9.61 8.31 8.70
CA LYS A 8 -11.00 7.95 9.03
C LYS A 8 -11.80 7.46 7.82
N PHE A 9 -11.53 8.01 6.63
CA PHE A 9 -12.33 7.78 5.42
C PHE A 9 -11.68 6.87 4.40
N ARG A 10 -10.37 6.58 4.53
CA ARG A 10 -9.69 5.68 3.61
C ARG A 10 -10.19 4.24 3.78
N THR A 11 -10.60 3.67 2.67
CA THR A 11 -10.97 2.26 2.58
C THR A 11 -10.13 1.56 1.50
N SER A 12 -9.98 0.24 1.60
CA SER A 12 -9.36 -0.57 0.55
C SER A 12 -10.23 -0.55 -0.71
N THR A 13 -9.67 -0.10 -1.82
CA THR A 13 -10.31 -0.10 -3.14
C THR A 13 -10.00 -1.42 -3.84
N ARG A 14 -11.03 -2.18 -4.18
CA ARG A 14 -10.87 -3.50 -4.84
C ARG A 14 -11.37 -3.51 -6.27
N ASP A 15 -12.20 -2.52 -6.64
CA ASP A 15 -12.77 -2.36 -7.96
C ASP A 15 -12.29 -1.03 -8.55
N TYR A 16 -11.68 -1.10 -9.71
CA TYR A 16 -11.07 0.03 -10.40
C TYR A 16 -11.72 0.26 -11.75
N LYS A 17 -11.70 1.51 -12.23
CA LYS A 17 -12.03 1.83 -13.61
C LYS A 17 -11.05 1.12 -14.55
N ASP A 18 -11.55 0.67 -15.70
CA ASP A 18 -10.72 0.02 -16.73
C ASP A 18 -10.00 1.08 -17.58
N GLU A 19 -9.19 1.89 -16.91
CA GLU A 19 -8.39 2.95 -17.53
C GLU A 19 -7.00 3.00 -16.91
N LYS A 20 -5.99 3.27 -17.73
CA LYS A 20 -4.62 3.46 -17.26
C LYS A 20 -4.50 4.77 -16.48
N LEU A 21 -3.49 4.87 -15.62
CA LEU A 21 -3.14 6.15 -15.02
C LEU A 21 -2.74 7.15 -16.12
N ASP A 22 -3.28 8.37 -16.06
CA ASP A 22 -2.80 9.45 -16.90
C ASP A 22 -1.30 9.66 -16.74
N GLU A 23 -0.61 10.03 -17.81
CA GLU A 23 0.85 10.21 -17.81
C GLU A 23 1.31 11.20 -16.72
N ALA A 24 0.57 12.30 -16.54
CA ALA A 24 0.86 13.28 -15.49
C ALA A 24 0.66 12.71 -14.07
N ILE A 25 -0.35 11.86 -13.89
CA ILE A 25 -0.61 11.18 -12.61
C ILE A 25 0.45 10.09 -12.39
N ALA A 26 0.76 9.27 -13.39
CA ALA A 26 1.80 8.26 -13.30
C ALA A 26 3.16 8.85 -12.91
N LYS A 27 3.51 10.01 -13.49
CA LYS A 27 4.72 10.76 -13.12
C LYS A 27 4.70 11.20 -11.65
N LYS A 28 3.58 11.74 -11.16
CA LYS A 28 3.45 12.13 -9.75
C LYS A 28 3.55 10.92 -8.81
N VAL A 29 2.95 9.78 -9.18
CA VAL A 29 3.08 8.55 -8.42
C VAL A 29 4.54 8.10 -8.35
N TYR A 30 5.25 8.14 -9.49
CA TYR A 30 6.68 7.84 -9.55
C TYR A 30 7.52 8.76 -8.64
N GLU A 31 7.25 10.06 -8.65
CA GLU A 31 7.91 11.03 -7.76
C GLU A 31 7.63 10.70 -6.29
N ILE A 32 6.37 10.42 -5.92
CA ILE A 32 5.98 10.06 -4.55
C ILE A 32 6.72 8.82 -4.04
N VAL A 33 6.80 7.75 -4.84
CA VAL A 33 7.45 6.51 -4.41
C VAL A 33 8.97 6.66 -4.28
N ASN A 34 9.59 7.46 -5.18
CA ASN A 34 11.01 7.74 -5.09
C ASN A 34 11.37 8.63 -3.89
N ASP A 35 10.60 9.68 -3.66
CA ASP A 35 10.80 10.57 -2.49
C ASP A 35 10.69 9.79 -1.18
N GLU A 36 9.75 8.83 -1.11
CA GLU A 36 9.58 8.02 0.09
C GLU A 36 10.75 7.03 0.27
N ALA A 37 11.23 6.41 -0.81
CA ALA A 37 12.42 5.55 -0.76
C ALA A 37 13.67 6.34 -0.29
N GLU A 38 13.87 7.56 -0.78
CA GLU A 38 14.98 8.42 -0.33
C GLU A 38 14.92 8.72 1.16
N LYS A 39 13.75 9.07 1.69
CA LYS A 39 13.56 9.32 3.13
C LYS A 39 13.88 8.11 4.00
N LEU A 40 13.56 6.91 3.50
CA LEU A 40 13.68 5.68 4.26
C LEU A 40 15.02 4.98 4.09
N GLY A 41 15.86 5.43 3.16
CA GLY A 41 17.16 4.84 2.86
C GLY A 41 17.08 3.89 1.67
N ARG A 42 17.22 4.45 0.47
CA ARG A 42 17.16 3.75 -0.82
C ARG A 42 18.13 2.58 -0.95
N GLU A 43 19.21 2.58 -0.20
CA GLU A 43 20.18 1.49 -0.17
C GLU A 43 19.59 0.17 0.38
N ASN A 44 18.53 0.26 1.20
CA ASN A 44 17.95 -0.91 1.87
C ASN A 44 16.59 -1.30 1.30
N LEU A 45 15.86 -0.36 0.67
CA LEU A 45 14.54 -0.60 0.12
C LEU A 45 14.24 0.30 -1.08
N ALA A 46 13.34 -0.15 -1.93
CA ALA A 46 12.76 0.66 -3.00
C ALA A 46 11.25 0.43 -3.09
N PHE A 47 10.54 1.38 -3.71
CA PHE A 47 9.15 1.20 -4.12
C PHE A 47 9.10 1.18 -5.64
N LEU A 48 8.74 0.04 -6.21
CA LEU A 48 8.73 -0.18 -7.65
C LEU A 48 7.33 0.04 -8.21
N LEU A 49 7.16 1.06 -9.04
CA LEU A 49 5.90 1.32 -9.75
C LEU A 49 5.88 0.55 -11.08
N ASN A 50 4.85 -0.26 -11.31
CA ASN A 50 4.54 -0.83 -12.60
C ASN A 50 3.17 -0.33 -13.08
N THR A 51 3.15 0.41 -14.19
CA THR A 51 1.94 0.97 -14.82
C THR A 51 1.33 0.06 -15.89
N ASP A 52 1.94 -1.09 -16.18
CA ASP A 52 1.32 -2.17 -16.94
C ASP A 52 0.64 -3.17 -15.99
N GLY A 53 -0.48 -2.72 -15.42
CA GLY A 53 -1.22 -3.52 -14.45
C GLY A 53 -1.73 -4.85 -15.00
N GLU A 54 -2.04 -4.92 -16.29
CA GLU A 54 -2.48 -6.16 -16.92
C GLU A 54 -1.38 -7.22 -16.93
N SER A 55 -0.12 -6.83 -17.19
CA SER A 55 1.04 -7.73 -17.14
C SER A 55 1.27 -8.26 -15.73
N VAL A 56 1.26 -7.37 -14.72
CA VAL A 56 1.40 -7.76 -13.31
C VAL A 56 0.26 -8.68 -12.88
N TYR A 57 -0.99 -8.33 -13.23
CA TYR A 57 -2.15 -9.16 -12.92
C TYR A 57 -2.00 -10.57 -13.50
N LYS A 58 -1.63 -10.72 -14.78
CA LYS A 58 -1.44 -12.02 -15.41
C LYS A 58 -0.35 -12.86 -14.76
N ALA A 59 0.74 -12.22 -14.35
CA ALA A 59 1.85 -12.91 -13.70
C ALA A 59 1.49 -13.42 -12.29
N LEU A 60 0.66 -12.70 -11.55
CA LEU A 60 0.41 -12.95 -10.14
C LEU A 60 -0.98 -13.52 -9.82
N ASN A 61 -1.91 -13.53 -10.79
CA ASN A 61 -3.26 -14.06 -10.58
C ASN A 61 -3.23 -15.56 -10.31
N GLY A 62 -3.94 -15.99 -9.29
CA GLY A 62 -3.96 -17.39 -8.83
C GLY A 62 -2.90 -17.73 -7.79
N VAL A 63 -1.86 -16.87 -7.60
CA VAL A 63 -0.78 -17.10 -6.64
C VAL A 63 -0.64 -15.96 -5.61
N ALA A 64 -0.97 -14.71 -5.97
CA ALA A 64 -0.99 -13.57 -5.06
C ALA A 64 -2.40 -13.26 -4.55
N GLY A 65 -2.48 -12.50 -3.47
CA GLY A 65 -3.73 -12.11 -2.83
C GLY A 65 -4.26 -13.16 -1.85
N TYR A 66 -5.38 -12.83 -1.21
CA TYR A 66 -5.99 -13.74 -0.25
C TYR A 66 -6.50 -15.00 -0.93
N ARG A 67 -5.91 -16.15 -0.61
CA ARG A 67 -6.22 -17.47 -1.25
C ARG A 67 -6.07 -17.47 -2.77
N GLY A 68 -5.08 -16.73 -3.30
CA GLY A 68 -4.84 -16.64 -4.74
C GLY A 68 -5.79 -15.68 -5.49
N VAL A 69 -6.66 -14.96 -4.79
CA VAL A 69 -7.55 -13.97 -5.41
C VAL A 69 -6.82 -12.65 -5.53
N MET A 70 -6.34 -12.38 -6.74
CA MET A 70 -5.64 -11.15 -7.09
C MET A 70 -6.64 -10.03 -7.40
N ILE A 71 -6.32 -8.81 -6.96
CA ILE A 71 -7.08 -7.61 -7.30
C ILE A 71 -6.56 -7.07 -8.63
N LYS A 72 -7.44 -6.96 -9.65
CA LYS A 72 -7.10 -6.38 -10.94
C LYS A 72 -7.07 -4.85 -10.82
N ALA A 73 -5.92 -4.25 -11.10
CA ALA A 73 -5.72 -2.80 -11.03
C ALA A 73 -4.91 -2.32 -12.25
N PRO A 74 -5.03 -1.04 -12.64
CA PRO A 74 -4.28 -0.48 -13.76
C PRO A 74 -2.79 -0.28 -13.46
N ALA A 75 -2.40 -0.22 -12.19
CA ALA A 75 -1.00 -0.11 -11.76
C ALA A 75 -0.79 -0.81 -10.43
N TYR A 76 0.49 -1.13 -10.14
CA TYR A 76 0.89 -1.70 -8.86
C TYR A 76 2.18 -1.05 -8.37
N ILE A 77 2.29 -0.96 -7.04
CA ILE A 77 3.53 -0.55 -6.36
C ILE A 77 3.99 -1.73 -5.50
N ALA A 78 5.23 -2.14 -5.66
CA ALA A 78 5.85 -3.17 -4.84
C ALA A 78 6.86 -2.55 -3.87
N LEU A 79 6.88 -3.00 -2.62
CA LEU A 79 8.00 -2.80 -1.72
C LEU A 79 9.05 -3.86 -2.01
N ASP A 80 10.20 -3.42 -2.49
CA ASP A 80 11.39 -4.21 -2.75
C ASP A 80 12.38 -4.01 -1.60
N ALA A 81 12.49 -4.98 -0.70
CA ALA A 81 13.43 -4.95 0.41
C ALA A 81 14.73 -5.64 0.00
N ARG A 82 15.83 -4.90 -0.09
CA ARG A 82 17.16 -5.41 -0.50
C ARG A 82 17.82 -6.27 0.55
N ASN A 83 17.35 -6.18 1.78
CA ASN A 83 17.68 -7.12 2.84
C ASN A 83 16.38 -7.60 3.50
N ASN A 84 16.34 -8.85 3.96
CA ASN A 84 15.20 -9.42 4.66
C ASN A 84 15.21 -9.10 6.16
N ASP A 85 15.79 -7.96 6.55
CA ASP A 85 15.74 -7.48 7.93
C ASP A 85 14.31 -7.06 8.27
N PRO A 86 13.68 -7.64 9.32
CA PRO A 86 12.35 -7.27 9.77
C PRO A 86 12.17 -5.77 10.00
N ALA A 87 13.18 -5.08 10.50
CA ALA A 87 13.13 -3.63 10.71
C ALA A 87 13.01 -2.87 9.38
N THR A 88 13.68 -3.33 8.32
CA THR A 88 13.55 -2.74 6.97
C THR A 88 12.14 -2.96 6.42
N ILE A 89 11.56 -4.15 6.60
CA ILE A 89 10.20 -4.46 6.14
C ILE A 89 9.17 -3.60 6.88
N VAL A 90 9.27 -3.48 8.21
CA VAL A 90 8.39 -2.62 9.03
C VAL A 90 8.50 -1.16 8.60
N LYS A 91 9.73 -0.66 8.41
CA LYS A 91 9.99 0.70 7.92
C LYS A 91 9.41 0.92 6.53
N GLY A 92 9.56 -0.05 5.63
CA GLY A 92 8.96 -0.02 4.30
C GLY A 92 7.43 -0.03 4.34
N ALA A 93 6.82 -0.83 5.22
CA ALA A 93 5.36 -0.85 5.41
C ALA A 93 4.82 0.51 5.89
N TYR A 94 5.53 1.19 6.80
CA TYR A 94 5.22 2.57 7.17
C TYR A 94 5.27 3.51 5.95
N GLY A 95 6.31 3.40 5.11
CA GLY A 95 6.41 4.17 3.87
C GLY A 95 5.27 3.89 2.89
N VAL A 96 4.78 2.64 2.80
CA VAL A 96 3.59 2.31 2.00
C VAL A 96 2.36 3.09 2.48
N GLU A 97 2.13 3.24 3.79
CA GLU A 97 1.00 4.03 4.31
C GLU A 97 1.16 5.53 4.03
N GLU A 98 2.39 6.07 4.07
CA GLU A 98 2.68 7.44 3.63
C GLU A 98 2.38 7.63 2.12
N ILE A 99 2.79 6.66 1.30
CA ILE A 99 2.48 6.65 -0.14
C ILE A 99 0.96 6.63 -0.34
N ILE A 100 0.23 5.71 0.30
CA ILE A 100 -1.23 5.59 0.22
C ILE A 100 -1.89 6.94 0.53
N THR A 101 -1.45 7.61 1.59
CA THR A 101 -1.96 8.92 1.99
C THR A 101 -1.80 9.97 0.89
N LYS A 102 -0.64 9.98 0.21
CA LYS A 102 -0.36 10.90 -0.90
C LYS A 102 -1.17 10.55 -2.15
N LEU A 103 -1.29 9.25 -2.48
CA LEU A 103 -2.07 8.77 -3.63
C LEU A 103 -3.56 9.09 -3.49
N HIS A 104 -4.10 8.95 -2.28
CA HIS A 104 -5.49 9.32 -2.02
C HIS A 104 -5.76 10.81 -2.29
N LYS A 105 -4.80 11.70 -1.99
CA LYS A 105 -4.89 13.14 -2.31
C LYS A 105 -4.93 13.40 -3.83
N LEU A 106 -4.44 12.46 -4.64
CA LEU A 106 -4.53 12.49 -6.11
C LEU A 106 -5.83 11.85 -6.65
N GLY A 107 -6.75 11.42 -5.78
CA GLY A 107 -7.98 10.73 -6.17
C GLY A 107 -7.79 9.25 -6.50
N LEU A 108 -6.63 8.67 -6.17
CA LEU A 108 -6.35 7.26 -6.41
C LEU A 108 -6.80 6.39 -5.24
N GLY A 109 -7.41 5.25 -5.56
CA GLY A 109 -7.70 4.18 -4.64
C GLY A 109 -6.57 3.18 -4.55
N THR A 110 -6.44 2.53 -3.39
CA THR A 110 -5.37 1.55 -3.13
C THR A 110 -5.90 0.35 -2.36
N CYS A 111 -5.24 -0.80 -2.54
CA CYS A 111 -5.46 -1.99 -1.72
C CYS A 111 -4.17 -2.79 -1.56
N TRP A 112 -3.87 -3.20 -0.32
CA TRP A 112 -2.79 -4.13 -0.01
C TRP A 112 -3.09 -5.51 -0.58
N ILE A 113 -2.07 -6.17 -1.13
CA ILE A 113 -2.14 -7.51 -1.68
C ILE A 113 -1.06 -8.36 -1.04
N THR A 114 -1.44 -9.52 -0.51
CA THR A 114 -0.52 -10.48 0.09
C THR A 114 0.29 -11.19 -1.00
N VAL A 115 1.62 -11.22 -0.83
CA VAL A 115 2.57 -11.88 -1.75
C VAL A 115 3.57 -12.76 -1.01
N SER A 116 3.37 -13.01 0.29
CA SER A 116 4.31 -13.76 1.15
C SER A 116 4.51 -15.22 0.70
N GLU A 117 3.52 -15.81 0.06
CA GLU A 117 3.57 -17.22 -0.42
C GLU A 117 3.89 -17.32 -1.92
N VAL A 118 4.12 -16.18 -2.58
CA VAL A 118 4.45 -16.16 -4.01
C VAL A 118 5.94 -16.43 -4.20
N ASP A 119 6.24 -17.33 -5.14
CA ASP A 119 7.64 -17.63 -5.52
C ASP A 119 8.38 -16.36 -5.96
N GLU A 120 9.63 -16.21 -5.52
CA GLU A 120 10.45 -15.03 -5.75
C GLU A 120 10.65 -14.75 -7.25
N VAL A 121 10.88 -15.79 -8.05
CA VAL A 121 11.07 -15.67 -9.51
C VAL A 121 9.80 -15.12 -10.15
N VAL A 122 8.63 -15.52 -9.67
CA VAL A 122 7.34 -15.02 -10.18
C VAL A 122 7.17 -13.52 -9.84
N LYS A 123 7.51 -13.11 -8.62
CA LYS A 123 7.50 -11.70 -8.20
C LYS A 123 8.47 -10.86 -9.02
N GLN A 124 9.69 -11.33 -9.22
CA GLN A 124 10.72 -10.66 -10.01
C GLN A 124 10.33 -10.54 -11.49
N ASN A 125 9.66 -11.54 -12.06
CA ASN A 125 9.14 -11.47 -13.42
C ASN A 125 8.03 -10.41 -13.58
N ALA A 126 7.23 -10.17 -12.54
CA ALA A 126 6.23 -9.12 -12.54
C ALA A 126 6.84 -7.71 -12.36
N PHE A 127 8.04 -7.62 -11.76
CA PHE A 127 8.79 -6.38 -11.49
C PHE A 127 10.26 -6.56 -11.89
N ASN A 128 10.54 -6.44 -13.19
CA ASN A 128 11.82 -6.77 -13.85
C ASN A 128 13.08 -6.06 -13.28
N TYR A 129 12.92 -5.07 -12.40
CA TYR A 129 14.02 -4.30 -11.80
C TYR A 129 14.09 -4.47 -10.29
N SER A 130 13.44 -5.51 -9.75
CA SER A 130 13.62 -5.86 -8.35
C SER A 130 15.06 -6.33 -8.11
N GLU A 131 15.71 -5.73 -7.12
CA GLU A 131 17.07 -6.08 -6.68
C GLU A 131 17.04 -6.82 -5.34
N GLY A 132 15.86 -6.91 -4.71
CA GLY A 132 15.62 -7.54 -3.41
C GLY A 132 14.44 -8.49 -3.43
N ASP A 133 13.81 -8.67 -2.28
CA ASP A 133 12.59 -9.46 -2.12
C ASP A 133 11.36 -8.56 -2.09
N ILE A 134 10.35 -8.86 -2.91
CA ILE A 134 9.08 -8.16 -2.89
C ILE A 134 8.22 -8.73 -1.76
N ASN A 135 8.06 -7.92 -0.71
CA ASN A 135 7.35 -8.29 0.50
C ASN A 135 5.90 -7.80 0.55
N ILE A 136 5.64 -6.66 -0.09
CA ILE A 136 4.34 -5.99 -0.08
C ILE A 136 4.01 -5.57 -1.50
N LEU A 137 2.75 -5.78 -1.89
CA LEU A 137 2.21 -5.29 -3.14
C LEU A 137 0.98 -4.43 -2.86
N LEU A 138 0.87 -3.31 -3.56
CA LEU A 138 -0.23 -2.36 -3.49
C LEU A 138 -0.87 -2.21 -4.86
N ALA A 139 -2.16 -2.54 -4.99
CA ALA A 139 -2.95 -2.19 -6.17
C ALA A 139 -3.23 -0.69 -6.15
N VAL A 140 -3.17 -0.03 -7.32
CA VAL A 140 -3.36 1.42 -7.48
C VAL A 140 -4.16 1.72 -8.74
N GLY A 141 -5.16 2.61 -8.63
CA GLY A 141 -5.94 3.05 -9.77
C GLY A 141 -7.06 4.00 -9.39
N TYR A 142 -7.85 4.41 -10.38
CA TYR A 142 -9.06 5.20 -10.14
C TYR A 142 -10.16 4.28 -9.60
N PRO A 143 -10.76 4.58 -8.43
CA PRO A 143 -11.87 3.80 -7.89
C PRO A 143 -13.04 3.72 -8.89
N LEU A 144 -13.66 2.55 -9.02
CA LEU A 144 -14.83 2.38 -9.89
C LEU A 144 -16.02 3.21 -9.37
N ASP A 145 -16.26 3.16 -8.06
CA ASP A 145 -17.21 3.99 -7.37
C ASP A 145 -16.49 5.14 -6.67
N ASP A 146 -16.79 6.37 -7.11
CA ASP A 146 -16.28 7.60 -6.49
C ASP A 146 -17.07 7.95 -5.20
N GLU A 147 -18.09 7.15 -4.87
CA GLU A 147 -18.73 7.20 -3.59
C GLU A 147 -17.71 6.79 -2.52
N ARG A 148 -16.94 7.79 -2.08
CA ARG A 148 -16.30 7.72 -0.78
C ARG A 148 -17.35 7.15 0.13
N ARG A 149 -17.14 5.95 0.64
CA ARG A 149 -18.08 5.34 1.59
C ARG A 149 -18.14 6.25 2.80
N GLU A 150 -19.02 7.26 2.71
CA GLU A 150 -19.26 8.24 3.78
C GLU A 150 -19.70 7.57 5.08
N HIS A 151 -19.96 6.27 5.07
CA HIS A 151 -20.65 5.59 6.14
C HIS A 151 -20.17 4.22 6.55
N SER A 152 -19.02 3.73 6.15
CA SER A 152 -18.47 2.70 7.01
C SER A 152 -17.74 3.38 8.16
N TYR A 153 -18.50 3.96 9.07
CA TYR A 153 -18.05 4.13 10.43
C TYR A 153 -17.77 2.71 10.94
N ILE A 154 -16.60 2.23 10.68
CA ILE A 154 -16.08 1.08 11.39
C ILE A 154 -15.84 1.65 12.78
N ASP A 155 -16.71 1.28 13.71
CA ASP A 155 -16.43 1.47 15.12
C ASP A 155 -15.09 0.78 15.38
N ARG A 156 -14.05 1.59 15.51
CA ARG A 156 -12.70 1.09 15.73
C ARG A 156 -12.42 0.80 17.20
N GLY A 157 -13.44 0.89 18.05
CA GLY A 157 -13.32 0.84 19.49
C GLY A 157 -12.78 2.17 20.06
N ALA A 158 -12.89 2.32 21.35
CA ALA A 158 -12.28 3.42 22.08
C ALA A 158 -10.75 3.25 22.16
N THR A 159 -10.02 4.34 22.33
CA THR A 159 -8.55 4.30 22.49
C THR A 159 -8.11 3.35 23.59
N GLU A 160 -8.78 3.41 24.72
CA GLU A 160 -8.54 2.59 25.90
C GLU A 160 -8.75 1.08 25.68
N ASP A 161 -9.50 0.68 24.64
CA ASP A 161 -9.73 -0.73 24.29
C ASP A 161 -8.64 -1.28 23.38
N LEU A 162 -7.86 -0.41 22.73
CA LEU A 162 -6.94 -0.79 21.65
C LEU A 162 -5.49 -0.42 21.91
N VAL A 163 -5.22 0.57 22.75
CA VAL A 163 -3.87 1.10 22.99
C VAL A 163 -3.55 1.00 24.49
N PHE A 164 -2.36 0.52 24.79
CA PHE A 164 -1.90 0.30 26.15
C PHE A 164 -0.49 0.87 26.34
N LEU A 165 -0.19 1.38 27.54
CA LEU A 165 1.08 2.03 27.88
C LEU A 165 1.98 1.06 28.65
N GLY A 166 2.83 0.34 27.92
CA GLY A 166 3.83 -0.53 28.51
C GLY A 166 3.37 -1.93 28.90
N ASP A 167 2.14 -2.10 29.39
CA ASP A 167 1.49 -3.38 29.68
C ASP A 167 -0.01 -3.33 29.34
N PHE A 168 -0.66 -4.50 29.31
CA PHE A 168 -2.10 -4.61 28.95
C PHE A 168 -3.05 -4.18 30.08
N ASP A 169 -2.56 -3.83 31.25
CA ASP A 169 -3.36 -3.38 32.40
C ASP A 169 -3.43 -1.85 32.47
N THR A 170 -2.67 -1.14 31.61
CA THR A 170 -2.60 0.32 31.55
C THR A 170 -3.14 0.86 30.21
N PRO A 171 -4.48 0.99 30.03
CA PRO A 171 -5.04 1.55 28.81
C PRO A 171 -4.59 2.99 28.59
N ALA A 172 -4.30 3.34 27.33
CA ALA A 172 -4.02 4.73 26.95
C ALA A 172 -5.31 5.54 26.82
N THR A 173 -5.22 6.83 27.06
CA THR A 173 -6.25 7.81 26.78
C THR A 173 -5.95 8.59 25.49
N ASP A 174 -6.94 9.33 24.98
CA ASP A 174 -6.71 10.20 23.81
C ASP A 174 -5.61 11.25 24.08
N GLU A 175 -5.46 11.68 25.33
CA GLU A 175 -4.43 12.65 25.77
C GLU A 175 -3.00 12.06 25.69
N ASP A 176 -2.87 10.76 25.85
CA ASP A 176 -1.55 10.07 25.76
C ASP A 176 -1.07 9.95 24.29
N LEU A 177 -1.94 10.21 23.32
CA LEU A 177 -1.65 10.09 21.89
C LEU A 177 -1.45 11.47 21.20
N GLU A 178 -1.58 12.57 21.93
CA GLU A 178 -1.31 13.92 21.44
C GLU A 178 0.19 14.31 21.53
#